data_7b1c65a40300ebb930ceff8406b06cdf
#
_entry.id   7b1c65a40300ebb930ceff8406b06cdf
#
_cell.length_a   1.000
_cell.length_b   1.000
_cell.length_c   1.000
_cell.angle_alpha   90.00
_cell.angle_beta   90.00
_cell.angle_gamma   90.00
#
_symmetry.space_group_name_H-M   'P 1'
#
loop_
_entity.id
_entity.type
_entity.pdbx_description
1 polymer ?
#
loop_
_entity_poly.entity_id
_entity_poly.type
_entity_poly.pdbx_seq_one_letter_code
_entity_poly.pdbx_strand_id
1 'polypeptide(L)'
;MSRTATIHRVTAETDIRLRLSLDGRGKSKISTGIRFFDHMLDLVARHGAFDLTIAAKGDLDVDQHHTVEDVGIALGEAVQKSLGSKKGILRAGYFLMPMDETLAAAAVDLSGRPHCVVRAKIKAQKVGDFTVELLEDFFQGFAQSAKANVHLRCLYGRSSHHQVEAIFKAFARALRFAVSRDRRLKNILPSTKELL
;
A
#
# COMPACT_ATOMS: atom_id res chain seq x y z
N MET A 1 -20.82 4.44 9.29
CA MET A 1 -20.05 5.51 8.63
C MET A 1 -19.18 4.88 7.54
N SER A 2 -19.10 5.52 6.37
CA SER A 2 -18.21 5.09 5.27
C SER A 2 -16.74 5.30 5.66
N ARG A 3 -15.89 4.27 5.50
CA ARG A 3 -14.45 4.36 5.76
C ARG A 3 -13.73 4.90 4.52
N THR A 4 -13.91 6.21 4.31
CA THR A 4 -13.39 6.92 3.14
C THR A 4 -12.57 8.12 3.58
N ALA A 5 -11.45 8.37 2.91
CA ALA A 5 -10.62 9.55 3.11
C ALA A 5 -10.23 10.19 1.79
N THR A 6 -10.02 11.50 1.82
CA THR A 6 -9.41 12.28 0.75
C THR A 6 -8.19 12.98 1.32
N ILE A 7 -7.07 12.87 0.60
CA ILE A 7 -5.79 13.51 0.89
C ILE A 7 -5.46 14.45 -0.27
N HIS A 8 -5.00 15.63 0.04
CA HIS A 8 -4.34 16.52 -0.90
C HIS A 8 -2.99 16.91 -0.29
N ARG A 9 -1.92 16.36 -0.84
CA ARG A 9 -0.55 16.58 -0.41
C ARG A 9 0.16 17.42 -1.48
N VAL A 10 0.69 18.55 -1.07
CA VAL A 10 1.43 19.47 -1.95
C VAL A 10 2.78 19.75 -1.30
N THR A 11 3.85 19.58 -2.04
CA THR A 11 5.21 19.97 -1.70
C THR A 11 5.77 20.86 -2.80
N ALA A 12 7.04 21.22 -2.73
CA ALA A 12 7.72 21.89 -3.86
C ALA A 12 7.92 20.95 -5.06
N GLU A 13 7.87 19.64 -4.84
CA GLU A 13 8.23 18.58 -5.80
C GLU A 13 7.01 17.84 -6.34
N THR A 14 5.91 17.78 -5.58
CA THR A 14 4.72 16.99 -5.93
C THR A 14 3.39 17.69 -5.60
N ASP A 15 2.35 17.43 -6.40
CA ASP A 15 0.93 17.72 -6.09
C ASP A 15 0.13 16.41 -6.26
N ILE A 16 -0.33 15.84 -5.13
CA ILE A 16 -1.00 14.54 -5.09
C ILE A 16 -2.40 14.67 -4.51
N ARG A 17 -3.39 14.27 -5.30
CA ARG A 17 -4.78 14.14 -4.86
C ARG A 17 -5.15 12.67 -4.83
N LEU A 18 -5.50 12.17 -3.65
CA LEU A 18 -5.84 10.78 -3.42
C LEU A 18 -7.18 10.66 -2.70
N ARG A 19 -8.03 9.76 -3.19
CA ARG A 19 -9.26 9.35 -2.49
C ARG A 19 -9.25 7.83 -2.35
N LEU A 20 -9.48 7.37 -1.13
CA LEU A 20 -9.54 5.94 -0.77
C LEU A 20 -10.89 5.64 -0.13
N SER A 21 -11.51 4.50 -0.51
CA SER A 21 -12.57 3.86 0.24
C SER A 21 -12.14 2.44 0.61
N LEU A 22 -12.05 2.14 1.91
CA LEU A 22 -11.68 0.80 2.41
C LEU A 22 -12.78 -0.23 2.19
N ASP A 23 -14.04 0.19 2.08
CA ASP A 23 -15.21 -0.67 1.82
C ASP A 23 -15.63 -0.58 0.35
N GLY A 24 -14.66 -0.57 -0.55
CA GLY A 24 -14.84 -0.46 -1.99
C GLY A 24 -15.15 -1.79 -2.69
N ARG A 25 -15.09 -1.75 -4.03
CA ARG A 25 -15.29 -2.90 -4.93
C ARG A 25 -14.11 -3.12 -5.88
N GLY A 26 -12.98 -2.48 -5.63
CA GLY A 26 -11.78 -2.57 -6.45
C GLY A 26 -11.80 -1.66 -7.68
N LYS A 27 -12.55 -0.55 -7.63
CA LYS A 27 -12.55 0.47 -8.69
C LYS A 27 -11.33 1.37 -8.53
N SER A 28 -10.67 1.65 -9.65
CA SER A 28 -9.48 2.51 -9.66
C SER A 28 -9.56 3.57 -10.77
N LYS A 29 -8.94 4.72 -10.49
CA LYS A 29 -8.60 5.75 -11.47
C LYS A 29 -7.28 6.36 -11.05
N ILE A 30 -6.18 5.98 -11.72
CA ILE A 30 -4.82 6.26 -11.27
C ILE A 30 -4.03 6.91 -12.40
N SER A 31 -3.30 7.96 -12.07
CA SER A 31 -2.40 8.66 -12.97
C SER A 31 -1.27 9.29 -12.16
N THR A 32 -0.08 8.70 -12.20
CA THR A 32 1.14 9.19 -11.54
C THR A 32 2.19 9.68 -12.54
N GLY A 33 1.99 9.40 -13.83
CA GLY A 33 2.99 9.63 -14.88
C GLY A 33 3.97 8.47 -15.03
N ILE A 34 3.91 7.43 -14.18
CA ILE A 34 4.74 6.22 -14.22
C ILE A 34 3.83 5.03 -14.47
N ARG A 35 3.76 4.54 -15.71
CA ARG A 35 2.72 3.59 -16.15
C ARG A 35 2.75 2.25 -15.42
N PHE A 36 3.95 1.72 -15.16
CA PHE A 36 4.06 0.47 -14.41
C PHE A 36 3.64 0.66 -12.95
N PHE A 37 3.94 1.79 -12.35
CA PHE A 37 3.50 2.12 -10.99
C PHE A 37 1.98 2.31 -10.92
N ASP A 38 1.38 2.96 -11.91
CA ASP A 38 -0.08 3.05 -12.05
C ASP A 38 -0.73 1.67 -12.05
N HIS A 39 -0.15 0.72 -12.81
CA HIS A 39 -0.60 -0.66 -12.83
C HIS A 39 -0.46 -1.34 -11.45
N MET A 40 0.63 -1.12 -10.72
CA MET A 40 0.80 -1.66 -9.36
C MET A 40 -0.26 -1.12 -8.39
N LEU A 41 -0.58 0.15 -8.47
CA LEU A 41 -1.63 0.77 -7.65
C LEU A 41 -3.04 0.30 -8.04
N ASP A 42 -3.30 0.03 -9.31
CA ASP A 42 -4.52 -0.64 -9.77
C ASP A 42 -4.69 -2.03 -9.13
N LEU A 43 -3.58 -2.79 -9.00
CA LEU A 43 -3.60 -4.07 -8.31
C LEU A 43 -3.88 -3.91 -6.82
N VAL A 44 -3.37 -2.86 -6.18
CA VAL A 44 -3.70 -2.55 -4.78
C VAL A 44 -5.21 -2.34 -4.63
N ALA A 45 -5.82 -1.54 -5.49
CA ALA A 45 -7.26 -1.33 -5.48
C ALA A 45 -8.02 -2.64 -5.70
N ARG A 46 -7.68 -3.39 -6.75
CA ARG A 46 -8.39 -4.60 -7.17
C ARG A 46 -8.30 -5.72 -6.14
N HIS A 47 -7.08 -6.08 -5.72
CA HIS A 47 -6.85 -7.17 -4.78
C HIS A 47 -7.20 -6.82 -3.33
N GLY A 48 -7.09 -5.53 -2.98
CA GLY A 48 -7.57 -4.99 -1.71
C GLY A 48 -9.09 -4.86 -1.63
N ALA A 49 -9.79 -4.88 -2.78
CA ALA A 49 -11.20 -4.50 -2.91
C ALA A 49 -11.45 -3.07 -2.40
N PHE A 50 -10.48 -2.18 -2.57
CA PHE A 50 -10.59 -0.76 -2.26
C PHE A 50 -11.07 0.01 -3.49
N ASP A 51 -11.82 1.12 -3.30
CA ASP A 51 -11.97 2.07 -4.38
C ASP A 51 -10.91 3.16 -4.20
N LEU A 52 -10.05 3.37 -5.23
CA LEU A 52 -8.86 4.20 -5.16
C LEU A 52 -8.78 5.15 -6.37
N THR A 53 -8.69 6.43 -6.09
CA THR A 53 -8.44 7.45 -7.10
C THR A 53 -7.15 8.18 -6.74
N ILE A 54 -6.20 8.26 -7.67
CA ILE A 54 -4.93 8.97 -7.49
C ILE A 54 -4.67 9.83 -8.74
N ALA A 55 -4.41 11.10 -8.53
CA ALA A 55 -3.83 12.00 -9.51
C ALA A 55 -2.59 12.62 -8.88
N ALA A 56 -1.41 12.27 -9.37
CA ALA A 56 -0.15 12.80 -8.92
C ALA A 56 0.54 13.54 -10.09
N LYS A 57 1.09 14.70 -9.79
CA LYS A 57 1.99 15.44 -10.64
C LYS A 57 3.26 15.68 -9.85
N GLY A 58 4.37 15.11 -10.28
CA GLY A 58 5.68 15.29 -9.67
C GLY A 58 6.71 15.74 -10.68
N ASP A 59 7.90 16.02 -10.21
CA ASP A 59 9.10 16.46 -10.93
C ASP A 59 9.84 15.27 -11.59
N LEU A 60 9.11 14.51 -12.43
CA LEU A 60 9.64 13.30 -13.12
C LEU A 60 10.83 13.56 -14.05
N ASP A 61 11.11 14.81 -14.38
CA ASP A 61 12.30 15.26 -15.09
C ASP A 61 13.56 15.22 -14.21
N VAL A 62 13.40 15.24 -12.87
CA VAL A 62 14.48 14.97 -11.92
C VAL A 62 14.67 13.45 -11.81
N ASP A 63 13.70 12.78 -11.18
CA ASP A 63 13.54 11.32 -11.19
C ASP A 63 12.15 10.90 -10.70
N GLN A 64 11.93 9.62 -10.38
CA GLN A 64 10.64 9.09 -9.92
C GLN A 64 10.51 9.08 -8.39
N HIS A 65 11.59 9.31 -7.63
CA HIS A 65 11.66 9.08 -6.19
C HIS A 65 10.60 9.86 -5.44
N HIS A 66 10.57 11.20 -5.61
CA HIS A 66 9.63 12.08 -4.90
C HIS A 66 8.18 11.68 -5.17
N THR A 67 7.85 11.37 -6.42
CA THR A 67 6.48 10.95 -6.79
C THR A 67 6.09 9.63 -6.14
N VAL A 68 6.97 8.64 -6.17
CA VAL A 68 6.69 7.29 -5.67
C VAL A 68 6.58 7.28 -4.14
N GLU A 69 7.52 7.93 -3.44
CA GLU A 69 7.49 8.05 -1.98
C GLU A 69 6.25 8.82 -1.52
N ASP A 70 5.98 9.99 -2.09
CA ASP A 70 4.86 10.85 -1.71
C ASP A 70 3.49 10.22 -1.99
N VAL A 71 3.35 9.39 -3.03
CA VAL A 71 2.14 8.57 -3.24
C VAL A 71 2.02 7.52 -2.14
N GLY A 72 3.12 6.91 -1.70
CA GLY A 72 3.15 6.00 -0.56
C GLY A 72 2.68 6.69 0.73
N ILE A 73 3.22 7.87 1.02
CA ILE A 73 2.83 8.72 2.15
C ILE A 73 1.33 9.03 2.09
N ALA A 74 0.84 9.55 0.97
CA ALA A 74 -0.56 9.92 0.79
C ALA A 74 -1.51 8.72 0.96
N LEU A 75 -1.13 7.54 0.46
CA LEU A 75 -1.90 6.31 0.63
C LEU A 75 -1.93 5.86 2.10
N GLY A 76 -0.80 5.94 2.80
CA GLY A 76 -0.69 5.65 4.23
C GLY A 76 -1.56 6.57 5.08
N GLU A 77 -1.53 7.88 4.82
CA GLU A 77 -2.40 8.87 5.48
C GLU A 77 -3.89 8.58 5.23
N ALA A 78 -4.25 8.23 3.97
CA ALA A 78 -5.62 7.90 3.62
C ALA A 78 -6.12 6.66 4.37
N VAL A 79 -5.29 5.62 4.49
CA VAL A 79 -5.61 4.42 5.29
C VAL A 79 -5.81 4.79 6.76
N GLN A 80 -4.85 5.51 7.37
CA GLN A 80 -4.93 5.93 8.77
C GLN A 80 -6.19 6.74 9.04
N LYS A 81 -6.51 7.72 8.17
CA LYS A 81 -7.69 8.58 8.29
C LYS A 81 -9.00 7.79 8.11
N SER A 82 -9.04 6.85 7.16
CA SER A 82 -10.22 6.01 6.89
C SER A 82 -10.53 5.02 8.00
N LEU A 83 -9.53 4.57 8.76
CA LEU A 83 -9.69 3.65 9.88
C LEU A 83 -10.34 4.28 11.09
N GLY A 84 -10.18 5.58 11.30
CA GLY A 84 -10.69 6.30 12.45
C GLY A 84 -10.21 5.69 13.78
N SER A 85 -11.13 5.26 14.65
CA SER A 85 -10.80 4.71 15.97
C SER A 85 -10.18 3.31 15.96
N LYS A 86 -10.06 2.66 14.81
CA LYS A 86 -9.57 1.28 14.65
C LYS A 86 -10.34 0.21 15.45
N LYS A 87 -11.50 0.55 16.04
CA LYS A 87 -12.33 -0.41 16.79
C LYS A 87 -12.96 -1.43 15.83
N GLY A 88 -12.91 -2.69 16.23
CA GLY A 88 -13.54 -3.80 15.52
C GLY A 88 -12.81 -4.26 14.25
N ILE A 89 -11.61 -3.77 13.96
CA ILE A 89 -10.80 -4.28 12.85
C ILE A 89 -10.01 -5.53 13.27
N LEU A 90 -9.61 -6.36 12.31
CA LEU A 90 -8.70 -7.48 12.56
C LEU A 90 -7.29 -7.02 12.95
N ARG A 91 -6.91 -5.81 12.57
CA ARG A 91 -5.64 -5.13 12.84
C ARG A 91 -4.46 -5.72 12.09
N ALA A 92 -4.29 -7.03 12.14
CA ALA A 92 -3.20 -7.72 11.45
C ALA A 92 -3.73 -8.57 10.29
N GLY A 93 -2.97 -8.64 9.21
CA GLY A 93 -3.26 -9.46 8.05
C GLY A 93 -1.99 -9.95 7.38
N TYR A 94 -2.05 -11.10 6.76
CA TYR A 94 -0.95 -11.65 6.00
C TYR A 94 -1.46 -12.37 4.75
N PHE A 95 -0.60 -12.49 3.74
CA PHE A 95 -0.93 -13.24 2.53
C PHE A 95 0.32 -13.79 1.84
N LEU A 96 0.19 -15.03 1.34
CA LEU A 96 1.14 -15.63 0.41
C LEU A 96 0.54 -15.54 -1.00
N MET A 97 1.23 -14.87 -1.91
CA MET A 97 0.76 -14.62 -3.27
C MET A 97 1.63 -15.39 -4.27
N PRO A 98 1.10 -16.45 -4.87
CA PRO A 98 1.72 -17.07 -6.04
C PRO A 98 1.43 -16.25 -7.29
N MET A 99 2.38 -16.15 -8.18
CA MET A 99 2.23 -15.61 -9.53
C MET A 99 3.15 -16.37 -10.46
N ASP A 100 2.60 -17.33 -11.18
CA ASP A 100 3.32 -18.30 -12.01
C ASP A 100 4.51 -18.91 -11.23
N GLU A 101 5.75 -18.63 -11.64
CA GLU A 101 6.98 -19.13 -11.02
C GLU A 101 7.44 -18.32 -9.79
N THR A 102 6.66 -17.32 -9.39
CA THR A 102 7.01 -16.38 -8.30
C THR A 102 6.14 -16.63 -7.08
N LEU A 103 6.74 -16.52 -5.90
CA LEU A 103 6.02 -16.51 -4.63
C LEU A 103 6.46 -15.32 -3.78
N ALA A 104 5.49 -14.50 -3.36
CA ALA A 104 5.71 -13.39 -2.46
C ALA A 104 4.86 -13.52 -1.18
N ALA A 105 5.34 -12.92 -0.10
CA ALA A 105 4.65 -12.84 1.19
C ALA A 105 4.54 -11.40 1.65
N ALA A 106 3.42 -11.06 2.28
CA ALA A 106 3.20 -9.80 2.96
C ALA A 106 2.56 -10.03 4.34
N ALA A 107 2.99 -9.24 5.32
CA ALA A 107 2.33 -9.13 6.62
C ALA A 107 2.20 -7.65 6.99
N VAL A 108 1.01 -7.26 7.46
CA VAL A 108 0.67 -5.88 7.85
C VAL A 108 0.07 -5.91 9.25
N ASP A 109 0.58 -5.06 10.16
CA ASP A 109 -0.03 -4.80 11.48
C ASP A 109 -0.27 -3.30 11.66
N LEU A 110 -1.51 -2.89 11.77
CA LEU A 110 -1.95 -1.51 11.97
C LEU A 110 -1.75 -1.06 13.43
N SER A 111 -0.56 -1.33 13.97
CA SER A 111 -0.18 -1.28 15.37
C SER A 111 -0.03 0.14 15.97
N GLY A 112 -0.11 1.18 15.15
CA GLY A 112 0.20 2.55 15.58
C GLY A 112 1.71 2.88 15.61
N ARG A 113 2.58 1.93 15.32
CA ARG A 113 4.04 2.09 15.27
C ARG A 113 4.56 1.78 13.88
N PRO A 114 5.16 2.75 13.19
CA PRO A 114 5.67 2.54 11.84
C PRO A 114 6.91 1.65 11.83
N HIS A 115 6.93 0.67 10.93
CA HIS A 115 8.12 -0.10 10.60
C HIS A 115 7.94 -0.74 9.24
N CYS A 116 8.96 -0.68 8.38
CA CYS A 116 8.94 -1.29 7.07
C CYS A 116 10.14 -2.22 6.89
N VAL A 117 9.89 -3.40 6.35
CA VAL A 117 10.93 -4.36 5.95
C VAL A 117 10.59 -4.88 4.57
N VAL A 118 11.44 -4.59 3.59
CA VAL A 118 11.34 -5.15 2.23
C VAL A 118 12.52 -6.08 1.99
N ARG A 119 12.25 -7.35 1.71
CA ARG A 119 13.24 -8.37 1.37
C ARG A 119 12.94 -8.97 0.01
N ALA A 120 13.34 -8.26 -1.03
CA ALA A 120 13.16 -8.68 -2.41
C ALA A 120 14.48 -8.55 -3.17
N LYS A 121 15.05 -9.67 -3.61
CA LYS A 121 16.24 -9.69 -4.45
C LYS A 121 15.82 -9.69 -5.92
N ILE A 122 15.41 -8.53 -6.42
CA ILE A 122 14.98 -8.33 -7.80
C ILE A 122 16.20 -7.93 -8.62
N LYS A 123 16.47 -8.66 -9.72
CA LYS A 123 17.70 -8.45 -10.50
C LYS A 123 17.63 -7.23 -11.43
N ALA A 124 16.45 -6.94 -11.97
CA ALA A 124 16.29 -5.82 -12.89
C ALA A 124 16.34 -4.49 -12.14
N GLN A 125 17.04 -3.50 -12.69
CA GLN A 125 17.01 -2.12 -12.20
C GLN A 125 15.67 -1.44 -12.50
N LYS A 126 15.03 -1.79 -13.63
CA LYS A 126 13.74 -1.26 -14.06
C LYS A 126 12.81 -2.38 -14.53
N VAL A 127 11.52 -2.18 -14.29
CA VAL A 127 10.43 -2.95 -14.89
C VAL A 127 9.47 -1.99 -15.57
N GLY A 128 9.36 -2.08 -16.90
CA GLY A 128 8.71 -1.03 -17.67
C GLY A 128 9.46 0.29 -17.50
N ASP A 129 8.73 1.32 -17.12
CA ASP A 129 9.27 2.65 -16.79
C ASP A 129 9.57 2.85 -15.29
N PHE A 130 9.31 1.86 -14.43
CA PHE A 130 9.45 1.94 -12.98
C PHE A 130 10.85 1.50 -12.51
N THR A 131 11.51 2.31 -11.71
CA THR A 131 12.79 2.00 -11.06
C THR A 131 12.55 1.14 -9.82
N VAL A 132 13.10 -0.09 -9.81
CA VAL A 132 12.74 -1.14 -8.83
C VAL A 132 13.14 -0.82 -7.39
N GLU A 133 14.24 -0.09 -7.19
CA GLU A 133 14.67 0.34 -5.83
C GLU A 133 13.60 1.18 -5.11
N LEU A 134 12.81 1.97 -5.85
CA LEU A 134 11.73 2.79 -5.31
C LEU A 134 10.57 1.98 -4.72
N LEU A 135 10.57 0.65 -4.90
CA LEU A 135 9.65 -0.25 -4.21
C LEU A 135 9.74 -0.08 -2.69
N GLU A 136 10.97 0.03 -2.16
CA GLU A 136 11.21 0.21 -0.73
C GLU A 136 10.73 1.58 -0.25
N ASP A 137 11.00 2.64 -1.00
CA ASP A 137 10.61 4.01 -0.66
C ASP A 137 9.09 4.18 -0.60
N PHE A 138 8.36 3.60 -1.57
CA PHE A 138 6.90 3.56 -1.54
C PHE A 138 6.35 2.91 -0.27
N PHE A 139 6.85 1.73 0.10
CA PHE A 139 6.36 1.02 1.27
C PHE A 139 6.84 1.63 2.58
N GLN A 140 8.00 2.28 2.61
CA GLN A 140 8.47 3.08 3.74
C GLN A 140 7.55 4.27 3.98
N GLY A 141 7.27 5.09 2.96
CA GLY A 141 6.34 6.22 3.02
C GLY A 141 4.96 5.79 3.48
N PHE A 142 4.45 4.66 2.93
CA PHE A 142 3.18 4.08 3.36
C PHE A 142 3.20 3.66 4.84
N ALA A 143 4.19 2.89 5.27
CA ALA A 143 4.26 2.36 6.64
C ALA A 143 4.35 3.48 7.68
N GLN A 144 5.16 4.50 7.38
CA GLN A 144 5.34 5.68 8.22
C GLN A 144 4.02 6.42 8.43
N SER A 145 3.28 6.69 7.36
CA SER A 145 2.07 7.50 7.38
C SER A 145 0.84 6.71 7.84
N ALA A 146 0.74 5.43 7.51
CA ALA A 146 -0.30 4.53 8.03
C ALA A 146 -0.09 4.17 9.50
N LYS A 147 1.10 4.46 10.08
CA LYS A 147 1.54 4.01 11.40
C LYS A 147 1.38 2.49 11.53
N ALA A 148 1.95 1.76 10.57
CA ALA A 148 1.81 0.33 10.42
C ALA A 148 3.16 -0.38 10.37
N ASN A 149 3.21 -1.63 10.82
CA ASN A 149 4.29 -2.52 10.45
C ASN A 149 3.97 -3.16 9.12
N VAL A 150 4.88 -3.08 8.16
CA VAL A 150 4.77 -3.67 6.83
C VAL A 150 5.99 -4.54 6.56
N HIS A 151 5.78 -5.82 6.40
CA HIS A 151 6.83 -6.79 6.08
C HIS A 151 6.51 -7.42 4.74
N LEU A 152 7.42 -7.29 3.78
CA LEU A 152 7.30 -7.79 2.42
C LEU A 152 8.50 -8.66 2.07
N ARG A 153 8.25 -9.79 1.45
CA ARG A 153 9.29 -10.70 1.02
C ARG A 153 8.93 -11.34 -0.33
N CYS A 154 9.82 -11.27 -1.30
CA CYS A 154 9.83 -12.19 -2.42
C CYS A 154 10.62 -13.43 -2.01
N LEU A 155 9.97 -14.59 -1.93
CA LEU A 155 10.62 -15.84 -1.52
C LEU A 155 11.48 -16.40 -2.65
N TYR A 156 10.90 -16.41 -3.87
CA TYR A 156 11.57 -16.78 -5.11
C TYR A 156 10.78 -16.27 -6.31
N GLY A 157 11.42 -16.23 -7.46
CA GLY A 157 10.83 -15.84 -8.75
C GLY A 157 11.94 -15.58 -9.77
N ARG A 158 11.63 -15.78 -11.05
CA ARG A 158 12.55 -15.52 -12.15
C ARG A 158 12.30 -14.17 -12.80
N SER A 159 11.02 -13.85 -13.04
CA SER A 159 10.61 -12.60 -13.68
C SER A 159 10.58 -11.45 -12.66
N SER A 160 11.35 -10.38 -12.91
CA SER A 160 11.34 -9.19 -12.07
C SER A 160 9.97 -8.50 -12.07
N HIS A 161 9.23 -8.55 -13.20
CA HIS A 161 7.85 -8.08 -13.28
C HIS A 161 6.95 -8.86 -12.30
N HIS A 162 6.97 -10.20 -12.38
CA HIS A 162 6.16 -11.04 -11.49
C HIS A 162 6.52 -10.84 -10.01
N GLN A 163 7.80 -10.62 -9.71
CA GLN A 163 8.25 -10.37 -8.33
C GLN A 163 7.66 -9.08 -7.75
N VAL A 164 7.73 -7.96 -8.49
CA VAL A 164 7.15 -6.68 -8.05
C VAL A 164 5.63 -6.82 -7.95
N GLU A 165 4.99 -7.35 -8.97
CA GLU A 165 3.52 -7.50 -9.01
C GLU A 165 3.01 -8.41 -7.88
N ALA A 166 3.66 -9.55 -7.62
CA ALA A 166 3.29 -10.46 -6.54
C ALA A 166 3.40 -9.77 -5.16
N ILE A 167 4.40 -8.91 -4.95
CA ILE A 167 4.56 -8.13 -3.70
C ILE A 167 3.37 -7.17 -3.53
N PHE A 168 3.00 -6.39 -4.55
CA PHE A 168 1.86 -5.47 -4.46
C PHE A 168 0.53 -6.21 -4.24
N LYS A 169 0.31 -7.34 -4.91
CA LYS A 169 -0.88 -8.19 -4.69
C LYS A 169 -0.92 -8.78 -3.28
N ALA A 170 0.21 -9.29 -2.78
CA ALA A 170 0.32 -9.81 -1.42
C ALA A 170 0.02 -8.73 -0.38
N PHE A 171 0.62 -7.55 -0.54
CA PHE A 171 0.36 -6.39 0.30
C PHE A 171 -1.11 -5.99 0.31
N ALA A 172 -1.72 -5.86 -0.86
CA ALA A 172 -3.14 -5.49 -1.00
C ALA A 172 -4.06 -6.45 -0.25
N ARG A 173 -3.80 -7.76 -0.37
CA ARG A 173 -4.56 -8.81 0.33
C ARG A 173 -4.33 -8.78 1.83
N ALA A 174 -3.07 -8.63 2.28
CA ALA A 174 -2.73 -8.50 3.70
C ALA A 174 -3.39 -7.27 4.32
N LEU A 175 -3.32 -6.11 3.64
CA LEU A 175 -3.96 -4.88 4.09
C LEU A 175 -5.48 -5.03 4.15
N ARG A 176 -6.11 -5.67 3.15
CA ARG A 176 -7.54 -5.97 3.17
C ARG A 176 -7.94 -6.77 4.41
N PHE A 177 -7.17 -7.79 4.77
CA PHE A 177 -7.40 -8.55 6.00
C PHE A 177 -7.27 -7.65 7.23
N ALA A 178 -6.18 -6.89 7.34
CA ALA A 178 -5.90 -6.03 8.49
C ALA A 178 -7.03 -5.01 8.75
N VAL A 179 -7.59 -4.40 7.68
CA VAL A 179 -8.68 -3.41 7.79
C VAL A 179 -10.07 -4.03 7.92
N SER A 180 -10.21 -5.34 7.71
CA SER A 180 -11.51 -6.03 7.78
C SER A 180 -12.07 -5.98 9.20
N ARG A 181 -13.42 -5.91 9.32
CA ARG A 181 -14.12 -5.87 10.60
C ARG A 181 -14.57 -7.25 11.04
N ASP A 182 -14.35 -7.58 12.31
CA ASP A 182 -14.97 -8.72 12.98
C ASP A 182 -16.20 -8.25 13.75
N ARG A 183 -17.37 -8.82 13.46
CA ARG A 183 -18.63 -8.46 14.13
C ARG A 183 -18.61 -8.75 15.63
N ARG A 184 -17.84 -9.75 16.06
CA ARG A 184 -17.66 -10.13 17.48
C ARG A 184 -16.88 -9.08 18.27
N LEU A 185 -16.04 -8.28 17.58
CA LEU A 185 -15.14 -7.29 18.17
C LEU A 185 -15.61 -5.84 17.92
N LYS A 186 -16.88 -5.63 17.56
CA LYS A 186 -17.45 -4.39 17.00
C LYS A 186 -17.01 -3.09 17.71
N ASN A 187 -16.86 -3.10 19.01
CA ASN A 187 -16.51 -1.92 19.80
C ASN A 187 -15.17 -2.08 20.57
N ILE A 188 -14.46 -3.16 20.31
CA ILE A 188 -13.22 -3.50 21.01
C ILE A 188 -12.04 -2.98 20.17
N LEU A 189 -11.13 -2.27 20.82
CA LEU A 189 -9.84 -1.95 20.23
C LEU A 189 -8.96 -3.22 20.29
N PRO A 190 -8.41 -3.69 19.15
CA PRO A 190 -7.62 -4.94 19.13
C PRO A 190 -6.20 -4.71 19.69
N SER A 191 -6.11 -4.29 20.95
CA SER A 191 -4.87 -3.99 21.64
C SER A 191 -5.05 -4.16 23.15
N THR A 192 -4.19 -4.96 23.78
CA THR A 192 -4.15 -5.09 25.25
C THR A 192 -3.63 -3.82 25.95
N LYS A 193 -3.02 -2.90 25.19
CA LYS A 193 -2.55 -1.60 25.68
C LYS A 193 -3.61 -0.51 25.59
N GLU A 194 -4.79 -0.82 25.01
CA GLU A 194 -5.86 0.14 24.74
C GLU A 194 -5.45 1.35 23.88
N LEU A 195 -4.34 1.23 23.14
CA LEU A 195 -3.76 2.22 22.23
C LEU A 195 -3.38 1.57 20.88
N LEU A 196 -3.59 2.29 19.77
CA LEU A 196 -3.13 1.98 18.41
C LEU A 196 -2.81 3.24 17.62
#